data_68c6481870265e1062f3c027058fe33a
#
_entry.id   68c6481870265e1062f3c027058fe33a
#
_cell.length_a   1.000
_cell.length_b   1.000
_cell.length_c   1.000
_cell.angle_alpha   90.00
_cell.angle_beta   90.00
_cell.angle_gamma   90.00
#
_symmetry.space_group_name_H-M   'P 1'
#
loop_
_entity.id
_entity.type
_entity.pdbx_description
1 polymer ?
#
loop_
_entity_poly.entity_id
_entity_poly.type
_entity_poly.pdbx_seq_one_letter_code
_entity_poly.pdbx_strand_id
1 'polypeptide(L)'
;DALVDADSEADVLADSDALVDADSEADVLADSDALVDADSEADVLADSDALVDADSEADVLADSDALVDADSEADVLADSDALVDADSEADVLADSDALVDADSEADVLADSDALVDADSEADVLADSDALVDADSEADVLADSDALVDADSEADVLADSDALVDADSEADVLADS
;
A
#
# COMPACT_ATOMS: atom_id res chain seq x y z
N ASP A 1 6.73 -9.78 -24.71
CA ASP A 1 6.84 -10.63 -23.53
C ASP A 1 8.31 -10.85 -23.20
N ALA A 2 8.72 -10.63 -21.99
CA ALA A 2 10.05 -10.93 -21.48
C ALA A 2 9.95 -11.95 -20.34
N LEU A 3 10.85 -12.91 -20.33
CA LEU A 3 11.05 -13.85 -19.21
C LEU A 3 12.53 -13.79 -18.86
N VAL A 4 12.85 -13.37 -17.67
CA VAL A 4 14.23 -13.23 -17.18
C VAL A 4 14.39 -13.95 -15.85
N ASP A 5 15.46 -14.69 -15.74
CA ASP A 5 15.91 -15.37 -14.53
C ASP A 5 17.39 -14.99 -14.37
N ALA A 6 17.75 -14.34 -13.27
CA ALA A 6 19.09 -13.79 -13.08
C ALA A 6 19.61 -14.07 -11.67
N ASP A 7 20.80 -14.65 -11.57
CA ASP A 7 21.49 -14.95 -10.30
C ASP A 7 21.96 -13.68 -9.52
N SER A 8 21.63 -12.48 -9.96
CA SER A 8 22.14 -11.23 -9.33
C SER A 8 21.23 -10.05 -9.63
N GLU A 9 21.41 -9.34 -10.72
CA GLU A 9 20.63 -8.16 -11.08
C GLU A 9 19.88 -8.40 -12.39
N ALA A 10 18.63 -7.95 -12.50
CA ALA A 10 17.84 -8.07 -13.71
C ALA A 10 17.26 -6.70 -14.12
N ASP A 11 17.80 -6.09 -15.20
CA ASP A 11 17.21 -4.92 -15.82
C ASP A 11 16.34 -5.36 -17.00
N VAL A 12 15.04 -5.18 -16.93
CA VAL A 12 14.11 -5.66 -17.95
C VAL A 12 13.25 -4.54 -18.52
N LEU A 13 13.29 -4.40 -19.85
CA LEU A 13 12.40 -3.54 -20.60
C LEU A 13 11.55 -4.39 -21.55
N ALA A 14 10.23 -4.38 -21.40
CA ALA A 14 9.32 -5.16 -22.21
C ALA A 14 8.20 -4.30 -22.80
N ASP A 15 7.96 -4.39 -24.12
CA ASP A 15 6.82 -3.74 -24.79
C ASP A 15 5.48 -4.48 -24.51
N SER A 16 5.46 -5.50 -23.67
CA SER A 16 4.29 -6.27 -23.33
C SER A 16 4.49 -6.80 -21.91
N ASP A 17 4.22 -8.04 -21.64
CA ASP A 17 4.31 -8.59 -20.31
C ASP A 17 5.76 -8.90 -19.92
N ALA A 18 6.13 -8.63 -18.69
CA ALA A 18 7.41 -9.00 -18.10
C ALA A 18 7.21 -10.00 -16.93
N LEU A 19 8.01 -11.05 -16.92
CA LEU A 19 8.12 -11.96 -15.78
C LEU A 19 9.60 -12.05 -15.40
N VAL A 20 9.92 -11.64 -14.21
CA VAL A 20 11.31 -11.50 -13.75
C VAL A 20 11.49 -12.21 -12.42
N ASP A 21 12.57 -12.96 -12.32
CA ASP A 21 13.03 -13.60 -11.11
C ASP A 21 14.51 -13.24 -10.94
N ALA A 22 14.87 -12.62 -9.83
CA ALA A 22 16.22 -12.12 -9.60
C ALA A 22 16.68 -12.39 -8.16
N ASP A 23 17.83 -13.05 -7.97
CA ASP A 23 18.40 -13.34 -6.64
C ASP A 23 18.85 -12.07 -5.86
N SER A 24 18.74 -10.87 -6.43
CA SER A 24 19.15 -9.65 -5.73
C SER A 24 18.28 -8.46 -6.12
N GLU A 25 18.51 -7.81 -7.23
CA GLU A 25 17.77 -6.60 -7.62
C GLU A 25 17.03 -6.81 -8.94
N ALA A 26 15.79 -6.33 -9.03
CA ALA A 26 15.02 -6.37 -10.26
C ALA A 26 14.48 -4.99 -10.62
N ASP A 27 15.00 -4.38 -11.70
CA ASP A 27 14.46 -3.16 -12.29
C ASP A 27 13.60 -3.51 -13.50
N VAL A 28 12.30 -3.31 -13.44
CA VAL A 28 11.37 -3.75 -14.49
C VAL A 28 10.52 -2.61 -15.01
N LEU A 29 10.56 -2.40 -16.32
CA LEU A 29 9.64 -1.53 -17.03
C LEU A 29 8.85 -2.34 -18.06
N ALA A 30 7.53 -2.40 -17.92
CA ALA A 30 6.64 -3.13 -18.83
C ALA A 30 5.50 -2.23 -19.34
N ASP A 31 5.21 -2.25 -20.66
CA ASP A 31 4.05 -1.56 -21.25
C ASP A 31 2.72 -2.30 -20.97
N SER A 32 2.76 -3.45 -20.30
CA SER A 32 1.57 -4.20 -19.95
C SER A 32 1.75 -4.72 -18.50
N ASP A 33 1.62 -5.99 -18.28
CA ASP A 33 1.69 -6.53 -16.94
C ASP A 33 3.12 -6.87 -16.50
N ALA A 34 3.47 -6.58 -15.25
CA ALA A 34 4.73 -6.97 -14.65
C ALA A 34 4.49 -7.97 -13.51
N LEU A 35 5.23 -9.07 -13.50
CA LEU A 35 5.31 -9.99 -12.38
C LEU A 35 6.78 -10.13 -12.00
N VAL A 36 7.12 -9.74 -10.79
CA VAL A 36 8.50 -9.64 -10.32
C VAL A 36 8.66 -10.36 -8.99
N ASP A 37 9.70 -11.14 -8.89
CA ASP A 37 10.15 -11.80 -7.67
C ASP A 37 11.63 -11.44 -7.49
N ALA A 38 11.98 -10.83 -6.36
CA ALA A 38 13.35 -10.38 -6.10
C ALA A 38 13.76 -10.64 -4.65
N ASP A 39 14.87 -11.37 -4.42
CA ASP A 39 15.36 -11.66 -3.07
C ASP A 39 15.83 -10.40 -2.28
N SER A 40 15.82 -9.21 -2.87
CA SER A 40 16.24 -8.00 -2.16
C SER A 40 15.39 -6.79 -2.56
N GLU A 41 15.65 -6.17 -3.69
CA GLU A 41 14.95 -4.94 -4.09
C GLU A 41 14.22 -5.12 -5.43
N ALA A 42 12.99 -4.61 -5.53
CA ALA A 42 12.22 -4.62 -6.76
C ALA A 42 11.72 -3.22 -7.11
N ASP A 43 12.24 -2.62 -8.18
CA ASP A 43 11.73 -1.38 -8.76
C ASP A 43 10.88 -1.71 -9.98
N VAL A 44 9.57 -1.49 -9.93
CA VAL A 44 8.66 -1.91 -10.99
C VAL A 44 7.81 -0.75 -11.50
N LEU A 45 7.83 -0.55 -12.80
CA LEU A 45 6.91 0.35 -13.48
C LEU A 45 6.13 -0.42 -14.55
N ALA A 46 4.80 -0.47 -14.42
CA ALA A 46 3.91 -1.14 -15.36
C ALA A 46 2.80 -0.20 -15.83
N ASP A 47 2.51 -0.18 -17.15
CA ASP A 47 1.36 0.55 -17.71
C ASP A 47 0.02 -0.17 -17.45
N SER A 48 0.04 -1.37 -16.89
CA SER A 48 -1.16 -2.10 -16.52
C SER A 48 -1.01 -2.62 -15.09
N ASP A 49 -1.04 -3.90 -14.88
CA ASP A 49 -1.01 -4.48 -13.56
C ASP A 49 0.42 -4.84 -13.09
N ALA A 50 0.75 -4.55 -11.85
CA ALA A 50 2.00 -4.98 -11.24
C ALA A 50 1.74 -5.98 -10.12
N LEU A 51 2.46 -7.09 -10.12
CA LEU A 51 2.51 -8.03 -9.00
C LEU A 51 3.97 -8.20 -8.59
N VAL A 52 4.30 -7.85 -7.38
CA VAL A 52 5.68 -7.78 -6.90
C VAL A 52 5.81 -8.50 -5.57
N ASP A 53 6.84 -9.31 -5.47
CA ASP A 53 7.27 -9.99 -4.25
C ASP A 53 8.75 -9.64 -4.04
N ALA A 54 9.08 -9.04 -2.89
CA ALA A 54 10.45 -8.61 -2.62
C ALA A 54 10.83 -8.89 -1.16
N ASP A 55 11.93 -9.63 -0.91
CA ASP A 55 12.39 -9.94 0.45
C ASP A 55 12.85 -8.69 1.25
N SER A 56 12.93 -7.51 0.64
CA SER A 56 13.35 -6.31 1.37
C SER A 56 12.54 -5.08 0.97
N GLU A 57 12.81 -4.48 -0.16
CA GLU A 57 12.15 -3.23 -0.56
C GLU A 57 11.43 -3.38 -1.91
N ALA A 58 10.20 -2.87 -2.02
CA ALA A 58 9.46 -2.84 -3.27
C ALA A 58 8.96 -1.43 -3.59
N ASP A 59 9.49 -0.82 -4.65
CA ASP A 59 9.00 0.43 -5.22
C ASP A 59 8.16 0.13 -6.45
N VAL A 60 6.86 0.36 -6.41
CA VAL A 60 5.94 -0.05 -7.48
C VAL A 60 5.10 1.12 -7.97
N LEU A 61 5.12 1.34 -9.29
CA LEU A 61 4.21 2.25 -9.95
C LEU A 61 3.43 1.52 -11.03
N ALA A 62 2.10 1.50 -10.91
CA ALA A 62 1.20 0.86 -11.86
C ALA A 62 0.09 1.81 -12.31
N ASP A 63 -0.20 1.87 -13.64
CA ASP A 63 -1.34 2.64 -14.15
C ASP A 63 -2.68 1.93 -13.91
N SER A 64 -2.69 0.71 -13.42
CA SER A 64 -3.91 -0.02 -13.07
C SER A 64 -3.77 -0.55 -11.65
N ASP A 65 -3.77 -1.84 -11.45
CA ASP A 65 -3.76 -2.44 -10.14
C ASP A 65 -2.35 -2.83 -9.68
N ALA A 66 -2.01 -2.55 -8.43
CA ALA A 66 -0.77 -2.99 -7.81
C ALA A 66 -1.05 -4.01 -6.70
N LEU A 67 -0.34 -5.12 -6.72
CA LEU A 67 -0.30 -6.09 -5.61
C LEU A 67 1.14 -6.28 -5.19
N VAL A 68 1.46 -5.94 -3.97
CA VAL A 68 2.85 -5.91 -3.47
C VAL A 68 2.95 -6.65 -2.15
N ASP A 69 3.96 -7.49 -2.05
CA ASP A 69 4.36 -8.16 -0.82
C ASP A 69 5.84 -7.84 -0.58
N ALA A 70 6.17 -7.25 0.56
CA ALA A 70 7.54 -6.86 0.86
C ALA A 70 7.91 -7.15 2.32
N ASP A 71 8.97 -7.92 2.58
CA ASP A 71 9.40 -8.24 3.96
C ASP A 71 9.88 -7.01 4.77
N SER A 72 10.02 -5.84 4.15
CA SER A 72 10.45 -4.64 4.89
C SER A 72 9.66 -3.40 4.49
N GLU A 73 9.96 -2.79 3.37
CA GLU A 73 9.32 -1.52 2.97
C GLU A 73 8.62 -1.65 1.62
N ALA A 74 7.40 -1.12 1.50
CA ALA A 74 6.66 -1.07 0.25
C ALA A 74 6.18 0.35 -0.05
N ASP A 75 6.73 0.97 -1.12
CA ASP A 75 6.26 2.23 -1.67
C ASP A 75 5.42 1.97 -2.92
N VAL A 76 4.12 2.20 -2.87
CA VAL A 76 3.22 1.83 -3.96
C VAL A 76 2.39 3.00 -4.45
N LEU A 77 2.41 3.24 -5.74
CA LEU A 77 1.53 4.18 -6.42
C LEU A 77 0.73 3.46 -7.50
N ALA A 78 -0.60 3.46 -7.38
CA ALA A 78 -1.50 2.84 -8.35
C ALA A 78 -2.60 3.83 -8.78
N ASP A 79 -2.88 3.91 -10.10
CA ASP A 79 -4.00 4.71 -10.61
C ASP A 79 -5.37 4.01 -10.38
N SER A 80 -5.38 2.77 -9.96
CA SER A 80 -6.62 2.07 -9.61
C SER A 80 -6.50 1.51 -8.20
N ASP A 81 -6.49 0.22 -8.04
CA ASP A 81 -6.50 -0.40 -6.72
C ASP A 81 -5.10 -0.82 -6.26
N ALA A 82 -4.77 -0.55 -5.01
CA ALA A 82 -3.53 -1.02 -4.40
C ALA A 82 -3.82 -2.04 -3.28
N LEU A 83 -3.14 -3.17 -3.31
CA LEU A 83 -3.13 -4.15 -2.23
C LEU A 83 -1.69 -4.37 -1.80
N VAL A 84 -1.38 -4.06 -0.57
CA VAL A 84 0.00 -4.05 -0.05
C VAL A 84 0.08 -4.80 1.27
N ASP A 85 1.05 -5.65 1.37
CA ASP A 85 1.45 -6.34 2.59
C ASP A 85 2.93 -6.04 2.84
N ALA A 86 3.26 -5.46 4.01
CA ALA A 86 4.64 -5.10 4.32
C ALA A 86 4.97 -5.41 5.79
N ASP A 87 6.02 -6.21 6.05
CA ASP A 87 6.43 -6.56 7.42
C ASP A 87 6.91 -5.34 8.25
N SER A 88 7.11 -4.17 7.64
CA SER A 88 7.55 -3.00 8.40
C SER A 88 6.79 -1.73 8.01
N GLU A 89 7.11 -1.11 6.90
CA GLU A 89 6.49 0.17 6.51
C GLU A 89 5.81 0.06 5.15
N ALA A 90 4.59 0.62 5.02
CA ALA A 90 3.88 0.70 3.76
C ALA A 90 3.42 2.13 3.48
N ASP A 91 3.97 2.75 2.43
CA ASP A 91 3.52 4.04 1.89
C ASP A 91 2.70 3.79 0.63
N VAL A 92 1.40 4.05 0.67
CA VAL A 92 0.50 3.69 -0.44
C VAL A 92 -0.32 4.89 -0.92
N LEU A 93 -0.28 5.14 -2.21
CA LEU A 93 -1.15 6.10 -2.88
C LEU A 93 -1.96 5.40 -3.97
N ALA A 94 -3.29 5.42 -3.86
CA ALA A 94 -4.20 4.84 -4.84
C ALA A 94 -5.28 5.84 -5.26
N ASP A 95 -5.55 5.95 -6.58
CA ASP A 95 -6.66 6.78 -7.07
C ASP A 95 -8.04 6.10 -6.86
N SER A 96 -8.07 4.84 -6.48
CA SER A 96 -9.32 4.15 -6.16
C SER A 96 -9.23 3.58 -4.75
N ASP A 97 -9.20 2.28 -4.60
CA ASP A 97 -9.24 1.64 -3.31
C ASP A 97 -7.85 1.19 -2.84
N ALA A 98 -7.52 1.44 -1.58
CA ALA A 98 -6.30 0.94 -0.96
C ALA A 98 -6.61 -0.09 0.13
N LEU A 99 -5.94 -1.24 0.09
CA LEU A 99 -5.96 -2.23 1.16
C LEU A 99 -4.53 -2.48 1.60
N VAL A 100 -4.23 -2.17 2.84
CA VAL A 100 -2.85 -2.18 3.36
C VAL A 100 -2.79 -2.95 4.68
N ASP A 101 -1.84 -3.83 4.78
CA ASP A 101 -1.45 -4.53 6.00
C ASP A 101 0.02 -4.24 6.27
N ALA A 102 0.34 -3.69 7.44
CA ALA A 102 1.73 -3.36 7.77
C ALA A 102 2.04 -3.68 9.24
N ASP A 103 3.07 -4.49 9.51
CA ASP A 103 3.45 -4.86 10.88
C ASP A 103 3.95 -3.67 11.73
N SER A 104 4.20 -2.50 11.13
CA SER A 104 4.66 -1.35 11.89
C SER A 104 3.92 -0.07 11.52
N GLU A 105 4.23 0.56 10.42
CA GLU A 105 3.66 1.85 10.05
C GLU A 105 2.98 1.78 8.68
N ALA A 106 1.78 2.36 8.54
CA ALA A 106 1.08 2.47 7.28
C ALA A 106 0.64 3.92 7.01
N ASP A 107 1.20 4.54 5.96
CA ASP A 107 0.78 5.83 5.45
C ASP A 107 -0.04 5.62 4.17
N VAL A 108 -1.33 5.88 4.20
CA VAL A 108 -2.22 5.55 3.08
C VAL A 108 -3.02 6.76 2.61
N LEU A 109 -2.97 7.04 1.33
CA LEU A 109 -3.82 8.01 0.66
C LEU A 109 -4.63 7.35 -0.44
N ALA A 110 -5.96 7.38 -0.33
CA ALA A 110 -6.87 6.82 -1.33
C ALA A 110 -7.94 7.84 -1.74
N ASP A 111 -8.21 7.98 -3.05
CA ASP A 111 -9.32 8.83 -3.53
C ASP A 111 -10.70 8.17 -3.33
N SER A 112 -10.76 6.90 -3.01
CA SER A 112 -12.01 6.21 -2.70
C SER A 112 -11.95 5.63 -1.29
N ASP A 113 -11.92 4.33 -1.17
CA ASP A 113 -11.98 3.67 0.12
C ASP A 113 -10.60 3.19 0.60
N ALA A 114 -10.28 3.41 1.86
CA ALA A 114 -9.07 2.89 2.47
C ALA A 114 -9.40 1.86 3.55
N LEU A 115 -8.77 0.70 3.50
CA LEU A 115 -8.81 -0.30 4.56
C LEU A 115 -7.38 -0.57 5.00
N VAL A 116 -7.07 -0.29 6.25
CA VAL A 116 -5.70 -0.33 6.77
C VAL A 116 -5.66 -1.09 8.08
N ASP A 117 -4.73 -2.00 8.19
CA ASP A 117 -4.36 -2.71 9.41
C ASP A 117 -2.88 -2.43 9.70
N ALA A 118 -2.57 -1.91 10.88
CA ALA A 118 -1.18 -1.60 11.23
C ALA A 118 -0.89 -1.93 12.69
N ASP A 119 0.12 -2.76 12.97
CA ASP A 119 0.47 -3.16 14.35
C ASP A 119 0.98 -1.98 15.21
N SER A 120 1.29 -0.83 14.62
CA SER A 120 1.77 0.31 15.40
C SER A 120 1.04 1.61 15.05
N GLU A 121 1.38 2.24 13.95
CA GLU A 121 0.82 3.55 13.60
C GLU A 121 0.16 3.51 12.21
N ALA A 122 -1.02 4.12 12.07
CA ALA A 122 -1.71 4.26 10.80
C ALA A 122 -2.12 5.71 10.55
N ASP A 123 -1.56 6.33 9.52
CA ASP A 123 -1.96 7.64 9.01
C ASP A 123 -2.75 7.46 7.72
N VAL A 124 -4.06 7.74 7.73
CA VAL A 124 -4.94 7.43 6.61
C VAL A 124 -5.72 8.65 6.15
N LEU A 125 -5.65 8.94 4.86
CA LEU A 125 -6.49 9.93 4.21
C LEU A 125 -7.30 9.29 3.10
N ALA A 126 -8.63 9.35 3.21
CA ALA A 126 -9.55 8.81 2.19
C ALA A 126 -10.62 9.84 1.81
N ASP A 127 -10.87 10.00 0.50
CA ASP A 127 -11.96 10.89 0.03
C ASP A 127 -13.35 10.25 0.20
N SER A 128 -13.44 8.97 0.48
CA SER A 128 -14.71 8.30 0.78
C SER A 128 -14.67 7.70 2.17
N ASP A 129 -14.63 6.39 2.28
CA ASP A 129 -14.72 5.70 3.55
C ASP A 129 -13.35 5.18 4.03
N ALA A 130 -13.03 5.38 5.29
CA ALA A 130 -11.83 4.83 5.89
C ALA A 130 -12.18 3.79 6.98
N LEU A 131 -11.57 2.62 6.90
CA LEU A 131 -11.63 1.61 7.95
C LEU A 131 -10.20 1.31 8.41
N VAL A 132 -9.91 1.60 9.66
CA VAL A 132 -8.53 1.54 10.19
C VAL A 132 -8.51 0.77 11.49
N ASP A 133 -7.61 -0.17 11.60
CA ASP A 133 -7.25 -0.89 12.82
C ASP A 133 -5.77 -0.63 13.13
N ALA A 134 -5.46 -0.12 14.31
CA ALA A 134 -4.08 0.18 14.67
C ALA A 134 -3.81 -0.17 16.15
N ASP A 135 -2.82 -1.03 16.43
CA ASP A 135 -2.50 -1.43 17.81
C ASP A 135 -1.98 -0.27 18.68
N SER A 136 -1.62 0.87 18.11
CA SER A 136 -1.12 2.00 18.91
C SER A 136 -1.81 3.32 18.56
N GLU A 137 -1.46 3.95 17.47
CA GLU A 137 -1.98 5.27 17.12
C GLU A 137 -2.64 5.26 15.73
N ALA A 138 -3.80 5.91 15.58
CA ALA A 138 -4.47 6.06 14.30
C ALA A 138 -4.87 7.52 14.07
N ASP A 139 -4.29 8.14 13.04
CA ASP A 139 -4.68 9.47 12.55
C ASP A 139 -5.47 9.31 11.24
N VAL A 140 -6.78 9.60 11.25
CA VAL A 140 -7.64 9.32 10.11
C VAL A 140 -8.42 10.55 9.65
N LEU A 141 -8.32 10.87 8.38
CA LEU A 141 -9.14 11.87 7.73
C LEU A 141 -9.98 11.23 6.62
N ALA A 142 -11.30 11.31 6.72
CA ALA A 142 -12.21 10.79 5.70
C ALA A 142 -13.28 11.83 5.33
N ASP A 143 -13.56 12.00 4.02
CA ASP A 143 -14.62 12.90 3.56
C ASP A 143 -16.03 12.29 3.73
N SER A 144 -16.15 11.02 3.96
CA SER A 144 -17.43 10.35 4.25
C SER A 144 -17.41 9.73 5.64
N ASP A 145 -17.34 8.42 5.71
CA ASP A 145 -17.46 7.69 6.95
C ASP A 145 -16.10 7.14 7.44
N ALA A 146 -15.80 7.29 8.71
CA ALA A 146 -14.60 6.72 9.30
C ALA A 146 -14.96 5.68 10.38
N LEU A 147 -14.38 4.51 10.30
CA LEU A 147 -14.43 3.49 11.36
C LEU A 147 -13.02 3.18 11.81
N VAL A 148 -12.71 3.48 13.05
CA VAL A 148 -11.35 3.38 13.59
C VAL A 148 -11.34 2.61 14.89
N ASP A 149 -10.47 1.64 15.00
CA ASP A 149 -10.13 0.93 16.23
C ASP A 149 -8.65 1.18 16.55
N ALA A 150 -8.34 1.67 17.73
CA ALA A 150 -6.96 1.93 18.12
C ALA A 150 -6.75 1.59 19.60
N ASP A 151 -5.75 0.76 19.91
CA ASP A 151 -5.48 0.35 21.30
C ASP A 151 -4.95 1.49 22.19
N SER A 152 -4.55 2.62 21.63
CA SER A 152 -4.01 3.73 22.44
C SER A 152 -4.66 5.08 22.10
N GLU A 153 -4.29 5.70 21.00
CA GLU A 153 -4.78 7.03 20.64
C GLU A 153 -5.41 7.04 19.23
N ALA A 154 -6.53 7.74 19.08
CA ALA A 154 -7.17 7.91 17.78
C ALA A 154 -7.58 9.37 17.56
N ASP A 155 -7.03 10.02 16.56
CA ASP A 155 -7.44 11.34 16.08
C ASP A 155 -8.20 11.19 14.76
N VAL A 156 -9.52 11.43 14.76
CA VAL A 156 -10.37 11.16 13.59
C VAL A 156 -11.14 12.38 13.16
N LEU A 157 -11.01 12.76 11.91
CA LEU A 157 -11.84 13.78 11.26
C LEU A 157 -12.66 13.17 10.13
N ALA A 158 -13.99 13.23 10.22
CA ALA A 158 -14.89 12.75 9.17
C ALA A 158 -15.99 13.78 8.85
N ASP A 159 -16.31 13.97 7.57
CA ASP A 159 -17.38 14.90 7.16
C ASP A 159 -18.80 14.34 7.33
N SER A 160 -18.96 13.04 7.52
CA SER A 160 -20.27 12.42 7.77
C SER A 160 -20.30 11.72 9.13
N ASP A 161 -20.08 10.45 9.18
CA ASP A 161 -20.18 9.65 10.40
C ASP A 161 -18.81 9.09 10.84
N ALA A 162 -18.43 9.29 12.09
CA ALA A 162 -17.25 8.69 12.66
C ALA A 162 -17.61 7.72 13.79
N LEU A 163 -17.10 6.50 13.73
CA LEU A 163 -17.18 5.52 14.81
C LEU A 163 -15.77 5.17 15.26
N VAL A 164 -15.42 5.50 16.48
CA VAL A 164 -14.07 5.33 17.01
C VAL A 164 -14.12 4.56 18.31
N ASP A 165 -13.32 3.51 18.42
CA ASP A 165 -13.02 2.82 19.65
C ASP A 165 -11.53 3.03 19.97
N ALA A 166 -11.23 3.60 21.12
CA ALA A 166 -9.85 3.80 21.52
C ALA A 166 -9.72 3.59 23.02
N ASP A 167 -8.78 2.73 23.44
CA ASP A 167 -8.63 2.33 24.85
C ASP A 167 -8.08 3.45 25.73
N SER A 168 -7.49 4.51 25.19
CA SER A 168 -6.86 5.57 25.98
C SER A 168 -7.42 6.97 25.68
N GLU A 169 -7.12 7.54 24.54
CA GLU A 169 -7.59 8.88 24.16
C GLU A 169 -8.16 8.87 22.73
N ALA A 170 -9.31 9.48 22.54
CA ALA A 170 -9.91 9.66 21.21
C ALA A 170 -10.38 11.10 21.02
N ASP A 171 -9.83 11.79 20.03
CA ASP A 171 -10.30 13.09 19.57
C ASP A 171 -11.06 12.93 18.25
N VAL A 172 -12.38 13.06 18.27
CA VAL A 172 -13.23 12.80 17.11
C VAL A 172 -13.99 14.07 16.72
N LEU A 173 -13.84 14.47 15.48
CA LEU A 173 -14.63 15.55 14.88
C LEU A 173 -15.42 15.02 13.67
N ALA A 174 -16.75 14.95 13.80
CA ALA A 174 -17.64 14.63 12.70
C ALA A 174 -18.61 15.78 12.42
N ASP A 175 -18.74 16.19 11.17
CA ASP A 175 -19.69 17.25 10.76
C ASP A 175 -20.91 16.62 10.08
N SER A 176 -22.11 16.81 10.59
CA SER A 176 -23.35 16.18 10.17
C SER A 176 -24.33 17.16 9.49
#